data_19e6d49f2af7dc2a885224a4fe1aa7dd
#
_entry.id   19e6d49f2af7dc2a885224a4fe1aa7dd
#
_cell.length_a   1.000
_cell.length_b   1.000
_cell.length_c   1.000
_cell.angle_alpha   90.00
_cell.angle_beta   90.00
_cell.angle_gamma   90.00
#
_symmetry.space_group_name_H-M   'P 1'
#
loop_
_entity.id
_entity.type
_entity.pdbx_description
1 polymer ?
#
loop_
_entity_poly.entity_id
_entity_poly.type
_entity_poly.pdbx_seq_one_letter_code
_entity_poly.pdbx_strand_id
1 'polypeptide(L)'
;MSDKKPALRSAQWFGTADKNGFMYRSWMKNQGIADHQFHGKPIIGICNTWSELTPCNAHFRQIAEHVKRGVIEAGGFPVEFPVFSNGESNLRPTAMLTRNLASMDVEEAIRGNPIDGVVLLTGCDKTTPALLMGAASCDVPAIVVTGGPMLNGKHKGKDIGSGTVVWQLSEQVKAGTITIDDFLAAEGGMSRSAGTCNTMGTASTMACMAEALGTSLPHNAAIPAVDARRYVLAHMSGMRAVEMVREDLRLSKILTKQAFENAIRVNAAIGGSTNAVIHLKAIAGRIGVELDLDDWTRIGRGMPTLVDLQPSGRFLMEEFYYAGGLPAVLRRLGEAHLIPNPDALTVNGKTIRENTQDAPIYGEDEVIRTLDNPIRADGGICVLRGNLAPLGAVLKPSAATPALMQHRGRAVVFENFDHYKARINDPELDVDANSVLVMKNCGPKGYPGMAEVGNMGLPAKLLAQGVTDMVRISDARMSGTAYGTVVLHVAPEAAAGGPLAAVQEGDWIELDCANGRLHLDIPDAELAARLADLQPPQPLLVGGYRQLYIDHVLQADQGCDFDFLVGCRGAEVPRHSH
;
A
#
# COMPACT_ATOMS: atom_id res chain seq x y z
N MET A 1 -25.86 -28.00 -17.39
CA MET A 1 -25.93 -26.93 -16.39
C MET A 1 -26.78 -25.83 -16.99
N SER A 2 -27.82 -25.34 -16.32
CA SER A 2 -28.77 -24.40 -16.92
C SER A 2 -28.11 -23.05 -17.16
N ASP A 3 -28.15 -22.55 -18.41
CA ASP A 3 -27.68 -21.24 -18.89
C ASP A 3 -28.45 -20.05 -18.28
N LYS A 4 -28.79 -20.06 -17.02
CA LYS A 4 -29.36 -18.87 -16.37
C LYS A 4 -28.23 -17.88 -16.08
N LYS A 5 -28.17 -16.83 -16.91
CA LYS A 5 -27.33 -15.65 -16.60
C LYS A 5 -27.64 -15.17 -15.19
N PRO A 6 -26.62 -14.80 -14.40
CA PRO A 6 -26.84 -14.26 -13.06
C PRO A 6 -27.77 -13.04 -13.15
N ALA A 7 -28.68 -12.92 -12.19
CA ALA A 7 -29.58 -11.78 -12.14
C ALA A 7 -28.77 -10.52 -11.80
N LEU A 8 -28.94 -9.46 -12.59
CA LEU A 8 -28.32 -8.17 -12.31
C LEU A 8 -28.84 -7.61 -10.99
N ARG A 9 -27.95 -7.14 -10.12
CA ARG A 9 -28.30 -6.47 -8.86
C ARG A 9 -29.11 -5.19 -9.16
N SER A 10 -28.72 -4.44 -10.19
CA SER A 10 -29.41 -3.24 -10.66
C SER A 10 -30.86 -3.48 -11.11
N ALA A 11 -31.22 -4.72 -11.47
CA ALA A 11 -32.62 -5.07 -11.82
C ALA A 11 -33.58 -4.85 -10.64
N GLN A 12 -33.09 -4.88 -9.40
CA GLN A 12 -33.88 -4.59 -8.22
C GLN A 12 -34.27 -3.10 -8.11
N TRP A 13 -33.59 -2.20 -8.82
CA TRP A 13 -33.94 -0.79 -8.96
C TRP A 13 -34.70 -0.52 -10.25
N PHE A 14 -34.18 -0.96 -11.37
CA PHE A 14 -34.68 -0.58 -12.70
C PHE A 14 -35.68 -1.56 -13.33
N GLY A 15 -35.72 -2.79 -12.84
CA GLY A 15 -36.53 -3.86 -13.44
C GLY A 15 -37.97 -3.95 -12.93
N THR A 16 -38.35 -3.22 -11.87
CA THR A 16 -39.69 -3.29 -11.28
C THR A 16 -40.64 -2.29 -11.93
N ALA A 17 -41.92 -2.72 -12.14
CA ALA A 17 -43.00 -1.87 -12.72
C ALA A 17 -43.89 -1.29 -11.60
N ASP A 18 -43.28 -0.82 -10.54
CA ASP A 18 -43.90 -0.23 -9.37
C ASP A 18 -43.52 1.24 -9.16
N LYS A 19 -43.99 1.85 -8.06
CA LYS A 19 -43.67 3.22 -7.66
C LYS A 19 -42.17 3.44 -7.57
N ASN A 20 -41.42 2.52 -6.97
CA ASN A 20 -39.98 2.66 -6.76
C ASN A 20 -39.24 2.58 -8.10
N GLY A 21 -39.51 1.58 -8.92
CA GLY A 21 -38.90 1.47 -10.26
C GLY A 21 -39.21 2.66 -11.16
N PHE A 22 -40.43 3.21 -11.08
CA PHE A 22 -40.77 4.46 -11.75
C PHE A 22 -39.84 5.60 -11.35
N MET A 23 -39.66 5.81 -10.01
CA MET A 23 -38.81 6.87 -9.52
C MET A 23 -37.35 6.68 -9.98
N TYR A 24 -36.78 5.51 -9.79
CA TYR A 24 -35.38 5.24 -10.15
C TYR A 24 -35.12 5.49 -11.65
N ARG A 25 -35.98 4.98 -12.55
CA ARG A 25 -35.82 5.21 -13.98
C ARG A 25 -36.07 6.68 -14.38
N SER A 26 -37.00 7.36 -13.71
CA SER A 26 -37.29 8.77 -13.98
C SER A 26 -36.05 9.65 -13.65
N TRP A 27 -35.37 9.37 -12.54
CA TRP A 27 -34.16 10.10 -12.16
C TRP A 27 -32.94 9.80 -13.04
N MET A 28 -32.90 8.67 -13.71
CA MET A 28 -31.90 8.43 -14.78
C MET A 28 -32.22 9.30 -16.00
N LYS A 29 -33.47 9.43 -16.36
CA LYS A 29 -33.93 10.22 -17.54
C LYS A 29 -33.68 11.71 -17.37
N ASN A 30 -33.71 12.27 -16.15
CA ASN A 30 -33.45 13.69 -15.95
C ASN A 30 -32.01 14.11 -16.30
N GLN A 31 -31.11 13.13 -16.39
CA GLN A 31 -29.72 13.32 -16.85
C GLN A 31 -29.61 13.22 -18.40
N GLY A 32 -30.72 13.13 -19.15
CA GLY A 32 -30.71 12.91 -20.60
C GLY A 32 -30.43 11.47 -21.02
N ILE A 33 -30.54 10.50 -20.10
CA ILE A 33 -30.26 9.08 -20.34
C ILE A 33 -31.55 8.39 -20.78
N ALA A 34 -31.55 7.77 -21.98
CA ALA A 34 -32.70 7.01 -22.49
C ALA A 34 -32.78 5.61 -21.88
N ASP A 35 -33.99 5.05 -21.73
CA ASP A 35 -34.23 3.73 -21.13
C ASP A 35 -33.32 2.62 -21.68
N HIS A 36 -33.19 2.55 -23.02
CA HIS A 36 -32.40 1.49 -23.68
C HIS A 36 -30.90 1.55 -23.36
N GLN A 37 -30.41 2.65 -22.79
CA GLN A 37 -28.99 2.81 -22.44
C GLN A 37 -28.65 2.06 -21.16
N PHE A 38 -29.56 1.96 -20.19
CA PHE A 38 -29.31 1.33 -18.89
C PHE A 38 -30.21 0.14 -18.55
N HIS A 39 -31.46 0.14 -19.03
CA HIS A 39 -32.45 -0.89 -18.68
C HIS A 39 -31.99 -2.28 -19.15
N GLY A 40 -31.88 -3.22 -18.22
CA GLY A 40 -31.48 -4.61 -18.51
C GLY A 40 -29.99 -4.79 -18.88
N LYS A 41 -29.18 -3.75 -18.73
CA LYS A 41 -27.74 -3.82 -18.95
C LYS A 41 -26.97 -3.87 -17.61
N PRO A 42 -25.78 -4.49 -17.56
CA PRO A 42 -24.88 -4.37 -16.43
C PRO A 42 -24.53 -2.90 -16.15
N ILE A 43 -24.77 -2.45 -14.93
CA ILE A 43 -24.40 -1.11 -14.46
C ILE A 43 -23.01 -1.19 -13.83
N ILE A 44 -22.04 -0.54 -14.44
CA ILE A 44 -20.66 -0.53 -13.98
C ILE A 44 -20.34 0.80 -13.33
N GLY A 45 -20.12 0.76 -12.03
CA GLY A 45 -19.63 1.90 -11.28
C GLY A 45 -18.17 2.21 -11.65
N ILE A 46 -17.85 3.48 -11.89
CA ILE A 46 -16.47 3.94 -12.02
C ILE A 46 -16.14 4.74 -10.76
N CYS A 47 -15.50 4.08 -9.80
CA CYS A 47 -15.10 4.65 -8.53
C CYS A 47 -13.85 5.51 -8.76
N ASN A 48 -14.02 6.84 -8.84
CA ASN A 48 -12.98 7.76 -9.24
C ASN A 48 -12.42 8.56 -8.06
N THR A 49 -11.15 8.38 -7.77
CA THR A 49 -10.39 9.15 -6.77
C THR A 49 -9.71 10.38 -7.36
N TRP A 50 -10.21 10.92 -8.46
CA TRP A 50 -9.71 12.16 -9.03
C TRP A 50 -9.73 13.31 -8.03
N SER A 51 -8.65 14.07 -7.94
CA SER A 51 -8.59 15.32 -7.17
C SER A 51 -7.36 16.13 -7.59
N GLU A 52 -7.49 17.45 -7.67
CA GLU A 52 -6.34 18.37 -7.81
C GLU A 52 -5.54 18.46 -6.51
N LEU A 53 -6.14 18.14 -5.35
CA LEU A 53 -5.45 18.07 -4.06
C LEU A 53 -4.56 16.82 -3.94
N THR A 54 -4.75 15.84 -4.83
CA THR A 54 -3.96 14.61 -4.89
C THR A 54 -3.27 14.52 -6.26
N PRO A 55 -2.08 15.11 -6.44
CA PRO A 55 -1.40 15.18 -7.73
C PRO A 55 -1.23 13.83 -8.44
N CYS A 56 -1.02 12.75 -7.66
CA CYS A 56 -0.92 11.39 -8.20
C CYS A 56 -2.18 10.95 -8.97
N ASN A 57 -3.35 11.53 -8.68
CA ASN A 57 -4.65 11.15 -9.25
C ASN A 57 -5.24 12.24 -10.15
N ALA A 58 -4.54 13.34 -10.39
CA ALA A 58 -5.05 14.50 -11.11
C ALA A 58 -5.44 14.21 -12.58
N HIS A 59 -4.91 13.14 -13.18
CA HIS A 59 -5.20 12.72 -14.55
C HIS A 59 -6.35 11.70 -14.68
N PHE A 60 -7.03 11.33 -13.59
CA PHE A 60 -8.02 10.22 -13.60
C PHE A 60 -9.30 10.52 -14.36
N ARG A 61 -9.65 11.78 -14.60
CA ARG A 61 -10.77 12.11 -15.51
C ARG A 61 -10.56 11.51 -16.90
N GLN A 62 -9.32 11.58 -17.42
CA GLN A 62 -8.98 11.01 -18.72
C GLN A 62 -9.06 9.48 -18.70
N ILE A 63 -8.56 8.83 -17.66
CA ILE A 63 -8.64 7.37 -17.48
C ILE A 63 -10.11 6.94 -17.42
N ALA A 64 -10.96 7.63 -16.65
CA ALA A 64 -12.37 7.34 -16.53
C ALA A 64 -13.10 7.35 -17.88
N GLU A 65 -12.81 8.30 -18.77
CA GLU A 65 -13.39 8.35 -20.10
C GLU A 65 -13.05 7.13 -20.96
N HIS A 66 -11.83 6.60 -20.84
CA HIS A 66 -11.45 5.37 -21.55
C HIS A 66 -12.14 4.13 -20.95
N VAL A 67 -12.30 4.06 -19.63
CA VAL A 67 -13.09 3.01 -18.97
C VAL A 67 -14.54 3.05 -19.43
N LYS A 68 -15.20 4.23 -19.47
CA LYS A 68 -16.58 4.40 -19.95
C LYS A 68 -16.76 3.85 -21.36
N ARG A 69 -15.82 4.18 -22.28
CA ARG A 69 -15.86 3.66 -23.66
C ARG A 69 -15.83 2.14 -23.68
N GLY A 70 -14.93 1.50 -22.91
CA GLY A 70 -14.87 0.04 -22.82
C GLY A 70 -16.15 -0.58 -22.26
N VAL A 71 -16.74 0.00 -21.22
CA VAL A 71 -18.01 -0.45 -20.65
C VAL A 71 -19.14 -0.39 -21.69
N ILE A 72 -19.24 0.71 -22.44
CA ILE A 72 -20.27 0.89 -23.48
C ILE A 72 -20.05 -0.11 -24.61
N GLU A 73 -18.83 -0.29 -25.10
CA GLU A 73 -18.50 -1.22 -26.17
C GLU A 73 -18.87 -2.67 -25.79
N ALA A 74 -18.64 -3.07 -24.54
CA ALA A 74 -19.04 -4.38 -24.03
C ALA A 74 -20.55 -4.52 -23.74
N GLY A 75 -21.33 -3.46 -23.97
CA GLY A 75 -22.79 -3.47 -23.78
C GLY A 75 -23.24 -3.29 -22.33
N GLY A 76 -22.42 -2.72 -21.48
CA GLY A 76 -22.77 -2.22 -20.15
C GLY A 76 -23.19 -0.76 -20.17
N PHE A 77 -23.51 -0.23 -18.99
CA PHE A 77 -23.78 1.19 -18.77
C PHE A 77 -22.87 1.73 -17.66
N PRO A 78 -21.98 2.70 -17.95
CA PRO A 78 -21.04 3.25 -16.96
C PRO A 78 -21.70 4.35 -16.13
N VAL A 79 -21.47 4.32 -14.81
CA VAL A 79 -21.86 5.37 -13.87
C VAL A 79 -20.63 5.78 -13.07
N GLU A 80 -20.08 6.96 -13.33
CA GLU A 80 -18.95 7.49 -12.59
C GLU A 80 -19.43 8.16 -11.30
N PHE A 81 -18.71 7.88 -10.20
CA PHE A 81 -18.95 8.52 -8.91
C PHE A 81 -17.62 8.85 -8.22
N PRO A 82 -17.54 10.00 -7.53
CA PRO A 82 -16.37 10.39 -6.77
C PRO A 82 -16.32 9.66 -5.43
N VAL A 83 -15.11 9.41 -4.97
CA VAL A 83 -14.83 9.00 -3.60
C VAL A 83 -13.67 9.80 -3.05
N PHE A 84 -13.51 9.81 -1.73
CA PHE A 84 -12.46 10.57 -1.07
C PHE A 84 -11.07 10.21 -1.62
N SER A 85 -10.33 11.22 -2.10
CA SER A 85 -8.98 11.07 -2.65
C SER A 85 -7.93 11.37 -1.59
N ASN A 86 -7.22 10.36 -1.13
CA ASN A 86 -6.20 10.46 -0.10
C ASN A 86 -4.78 10.41 -0.71
N GLY A 87 -4.16 11.57 -0.82
CA GLY A 87 -2.81 11.74 -1.37
C GLY A 87 -1.76 11.99 -0.29
N GLU A 88 -0.77 11.12 -0.18
CA GLU A 88 0.30 11.23 0.83
C GLU A 88 1.17 12.49 0.66
N SER A 89 1.30 13.02 -0.57
CA SER A 89 2.11 14.21 -0.84
C SER A 89 1.63 15.45 -0.08
N ASN A 90 0.33 15.71 -0.06
CA ASN A 90 -0.23 16.98 0.43
C ASN A 90 -1.13 16.82 1.67
N LEU A 91 -1.77 15.65 1.86
CA LEU A 91 -2.69 15.42 2.96
C LEU A 91 -1.95 15.25 4.30
N ARG A 92 -2.37 15.99 5.34
CA ARG A 92 -1.77 15.94 6.68
C ARG A 92 -2.81 15.54 7.74
N PRO A 93 -2.38 14.82 8.80
CA PRO A 93 -0.99 14.42 9.10
C PRO A 93 -0.44 13.36 8.15
N THR A 94 -1.25 12.48 7.59
CA THR A 94 -0.92 11.42 6.64
C THR A 94 -2.19 10.89 5.97
N ALA A 95 -2.09 10.45 4.72
CA ALA A 95 -3.21 9.83 4.00
C ALA A 95 -3.69 8.51 4.66
N MET A 96 -2.87 7.88 5.50
CA MET A 96 -3.26 6.69 6.24
C MET A 96 -4.39 6.97 7.24
N LEU A 97 -4.46 8.16 7.82
CA LEU A 97 -5.56 8.54 8.71
C LEU A 97 -6.92 8.39 8.02
N THR A 98 -7.00 8.73 6.74
CA THR A 98 -8.25 8.72 5.98
C THR A 98 -8.45 7.48 5.10
N ARG A 99 -7.53 6.48 5.15
CA ARG A 99 -7.66 5.24 4.38
C ARG A 99 -8.96 4.50 4.70
N ASN A 100 -9.28 4.35 5.98
CA ASN A 100 -10.49 3.64 6.41
C ASN A 100 -11.75 4.46 6.08
N LEU A 101 -11.72 5.79 6.21
CA LEU A 101 -12.81 6.67 5.79
C LEU A 101 -13.12 6.50 4.29
N ALA A 102 -12.08 6.54 3.45
CA ALA A 102 -12.24 6.34 2.02
C ALA A 102 -12.81 4.94 1.69
N SER A 103 -12.40 3.90 2.44
CA SER A 103 -12.94 2.56 2.25
C SER A 103 -14.42 2.46 2.63
N MET A 104 -14.88 3.19 3.64
CA MET A 104 -16.30 3.28 4.01
C MET A 104 -17.11 4.01 2.93
N ASP A 105 -16.57 5.10 2.40
CA ASP A 105 -17.19 5.85 1.30
C ASP A 105 -17.41 4.96 0.07
N VAL A 106 -16.39 4.19 -0.33
CA VAL A 106 -16.49 3.21 -1.42
C VAL A 106 -17.52 2.13 -1.13
N GLU A 107 -17.51 1.55 0.07
CA GLU A 107 -18.43 0.50 0.48
C GLU A 107 -19.88 0.99 0.38
N GLU A 108 -20.20 2.13 0.99
CA GLU A 108 -21.56 2.66 1.01
C GLU A 108 -22.01 3.16 -0.37
N ALA A 109 -21.09 3.73 -1.18
CA ALA A 109 -21.40 4.09 -2.56
C ALA A 109 -21.78 2.87 -3.41
N ILE A 110 -21.09 1.75 -3.25
CA ILE A 110 -21.41 0.50 -3.97
C ILE A 110 -22.73 -0.11 -3.44
N ARG A 111 -22.88 -0.22 -2.13
CA ARG A 111 -24.03 -0.88 -1.50
C ARG A 111 -25.33 -0.14 -1.74
N GLY A 112 -25.31 1.19 -1.57
CA GLY A 112 -26.51 2.03 -1.65
C GLY A 112 -27.02 2.28 -3.07
N ASN A 113 -26.25 1.96 -4.12
CA ASN A 113 -26.56 2.31 -5.50
C ASN A 113 -26.74 1.07 -6.41
N PRO A 114 -27.41 1.22 -7.57
CA PRO A 114 -27.68 0.12 -8.50
C PRO A 114 -26.45 -0.31 -9.32
N ILE A 115 -25.37 -0.68 -8.64
CA ILE A 115 -24.08 -1.07 -9.24
C ILE A 115 -23.97 -2.59 -9.27
N ASP A 116 -23.74 -3.18 -10.45
CA ASP A 116 -23.55 -4.62 -10.64
C ASP A 116 -22.08 -5.03 -10.56
N GLY A 117 -21.17 -4.15 -10.95
CA GLY A 117 -19.73 -4.32 -10.88
C GLY A 117 -19.04 -2.96 -10.85
N VAL A 118 -17.76 -2.90 -10.47
CA VAL A 118 -17.05 -1.65 -10.28
C VAL A 118 -15.64 -1.66 -10.86
N VAL A 119 -15.25 -0.57 -11.49
CA VAL A 119 -13.86 -0.26 -11.85
C VAL A 119 -13.31 0.71 -10.80
N LEU A 120 -12.23 0.33 -10.13
CA LEU A 120 -11.59 1.09 -9.07
C LEU A 120 -10.41 1.86 -9.64
N LEU A 121 -10.54 3.19 -9.81
CA LEU A 121 -9.46 4.06 -10.26
C LEU A 121 -8.60 4.46 -9.06
N THR A 122 -7.39 3.90 -8.98
CA THR A 122 -6.48 4.02 -7.84
C THR A 122 -5.14 4.60 -8.26
N GLY A 123 -4.43 5.27 -7.37
CA GLY A 123 -3.12 5.84 -7.68
C GLY A 123 -2.22 5.99 -6.47
N CYS A 124 -2.40 7.05 -5.70
CA CYS A 124 -1.55 7.31 -4.54
C CYS A 124 -1.63 6.19 -3.49
N ASP A 125 -0.63 6.13 -2.65
CA ASP A 125 -0.31 5.08 -1.67
C ASP A 125 -1.50 4.42 -0.98
N LYS A 126 -2.46 5.21 -0.54
CA LYS A 126 -3.57 4.75 0.30
C LYS A 126 -4.87 4.58 -0.49
N THR A 127 -4.95 5.09 -1.73
CA THR A 127 -6.16 4.90 -2.54
C THR A 127 -6.31 3.45 -3.00
N THR A 128 -5.23 2.78 -3.41
CA THR A 128 -5.31 1.37 -3.83
C THR A 128 -5.86 0.47 -2.72
N PRO A 129 -5.28 0.44 -1.52
CA PRO A 129 -5.85 -0.39 -0.45
C PRO A 129 -7.24 0.08 -0.02
N ALA A 130 -7.52 1.38 0.06
CA ALA A 130 -8.83 1.88 0.48
C ALA A 130 -9.96 1.39 -0.43
N LEU A 131 -9.78 1.50 -1.75
CA LEU A 131 -10.80 1.09 -2.71
C LEU A 131 -10.99 -0.43 -2.73
N LEU A 132 -9.90 -1.20 -2.67
CA LEU A 132 -9.97 -2.66 -2.54
C LEU A 132 -10.66 -3.10 -1.26
N MET A 133 -10.37 -2.46 -0.11
CA MET A 133 -11.04 -2.74 1.15
C MET A 133 -12.56 -2.52 1.05
N GLY A 134 -12.99 -1.38 0.50
CA GLY A 134 -14.41 -1.07 0.34
C GLY A 134 -15.12 -2.03 -0.61
N ALA A 135 -14.54 -2.32 -1.77
CA ALA A 135 -15.09 -3.27 -2.73
C ALA A 135 -15.10 -4.71 -2.20
N ALA A 136 -14.07 -5.13 -1.46
CA ALA A 136 -13.99 -6.43 -0.81
C ALA A 136 -15.10 -6.64 0.22
N SER A 137 -15.44 -5.60 1.00
CA SER A 137 -16.57 -5.64 1.93
C SER A 137 -17.92 -5.91 1.27
N CYS A 138 -18.08 -5.48 0.01
CA CYS A 138 -19.32 -5.65 -0.77
C CYS A 138 -19.37 -6.96 -1.54
N ASP A 139 -18.24 -7.55 -1.83
CA ASP A 139 -18.08 -8.75 -2.66
C ASP A 139 -18.83 -8.67 -4.01
N VAL A 140 -18.62 -7.59 -4.74
CA VAL A 140 -19.11 -7.43 -6.12
C VAL A 140 -17.98 -7.69 -7.12
N PRO A 141 -18.30 -8.00 -8.40
CA PRO A 141 -17.29 -7.97 -9.46
C PRO A 141 -16.55 -6.64 -9.47
N ALA A 142 -15.23 -6.67 -9.28
CA ALA A 142 -14.43 -5.44 -9.19
C ALA A 142 -13.06 -5.63 -9.85
N ILE A 143 -12.62 -4.60 -10.58
CA ILE A 143 -11.34 -4.56 -11.27
C ILE A 143 -10.61 -3.26 -10.97
N VAL A 144 -9.30 -3.35 -10.68
CA VAL A 144 -8.44 -2.21 -10.38
C VAL A 144 -7.79 -1.66 -11.65
N VAL A 145 -7.84 -0.35 -11.82
CA VAL A 145 -7.05 0.40 -12.80
C VAL A 145 -6.20 1.42 -12.06
N THR A 146 -4.88 1.25 -12.08
CA THR A 146 -3.97 2.21 -11.45
C THR A 146 -3.66 3.37 -12.39
N GLY A 147 -3.31 4.53 -11.81
CA GLY A 147 -2.94 5.71 -12.60
C GLY A 147 -1.60 5.57 -13.34
N GLY A 148 -0.75 4.65 -12.91
CA GLY A 148 0.60 4.47 -13.42
C GLY A 148 1.64 5.43 -12.81
N PRO A 149 2.94 5.07 -12.84
CA PRO A 149 4.03 5.89 -12.35
C PRO A 149 4.31 7.09 -13.26
N MET A 150 4.89 8.15 -12.68
CA MET A 150 5.51 9.23 -13.45
C MET A 150 6.67 8.71 -14.29
N LEU A 151 7.02 9.45 -15.33
CA LEU A 151 8.29 9.27 -16.05
C LEU A 151 9.48 9.54 -15.09
N ASN A 152 10.65 9.03 -15.43
CA ASN A 152 11.87 9.27 -14.65
C ASN A 152 12.12 10.76 -14.44
N GLY A 153 12.37 11.18 -13.20
CA GLY A 153 12.85 12.52 -12.91
C GLY A 153 14.23 12.76 -13.55
N LYS A 154 14.59 14.00 -13.81
CA LYS A 154 15.88 14.39 -14.41
C LYS A 154 16.51 15.53 -13.63
N HIS A 155 17.75 15.35 -13.18
CA HIS A 155 18.54 16.41 -12.55
C HIS A 155 20.01 16.30 -12.93
N LYS A 156 20.62 17.39 -13.40
CA LYS A 156 22.04 17.45 -13.81
C LYS A 156 22.46 16.29 -14.75
N GLY A 157 21.58 15.93 -15.71
CA GLY A 157 21.82 14.85 -16.68
C GLY A 157 21.64 13.42 -16.15
N LYS A 158 21.22 13.24 -14.90
CA LYS A 158 20.98 11.92 -14.28
C LYS A 158 19.50 11.71 -14.01
N ASP A 159 19.11 10.44 -13.98
CA ASP A 159 17.78 10.04 -13.52
C ASP A 159 17.70 10.14 -12.01
N ILE A 160 16.56 10.65 -11.53
CA ILE A 160 16.28 10.79 -10.11
C ILE A 160 14.89 10.22 -9.80
N GLY A 161 14.82 9.47 -8.70
CA GLY A 161 13.57 8.86 -8.23
C GLY A 161 12.79 9.77 -7.29
N SER A 162 11.49 9.82 -7.48
CA SER A 162 10.59 10.55 -6.58
C SER A 162 10.69 10.05 -5.15
N GLY A 163 10.82 10.95 -4.18
CA GLY A 163 10.99 10.65 -2.77
C GLY A 163 12.43 10.25 -2.42
N THR A 164 13.03 9.26 -3.05
CA THR A 164 14.40 8.80 -2.73
C THR A 164 15.42 9.92 -2.85
N VAL A 165 15.36 10.72 -3.92
CA VAL A 165 16.26 11.88 -4.10
C VAL A 165 16.09 12.92 -2.99
N VAL A 166 14.87 13.10 -2.49
CA VAL A 166 14.62 14.07 -1.40
C VAL A 166 15.37 13.67 -0.13
N TRP A 167 15.32 12.38 0.23
CA TRP A 167 16.05 11.86 1.39
C TRP A 167 17.55 12.04 1.20
N GLN A 168 18.09 11.60 0.07
CA GLN A 168 19.53 11.67 -0.23
C GLN A 168 20.05 13.13 -0.22
N LEU A 169 19.40 14.04 -0.93
CA LEU A 169 19.82 15.43 -0.97
C LEU A 169 19.64 16.14 0.37
N SER A 170 18.59 15.84 1.13
CA SER A 170 18.40 16.37 2.49
C SER A 170 19.51 15.95 3.44
N GLU A 171 19.96 14.69 3.38
CA GLU A 171 21.09 14.19 4.15
C GLU A 171 22.40 14.89 3.74
N GLN A 172 22.63 15.11 2.45
CA GLN A 172 23.80 15.83 1.94
C GLN A 172 23.82 17.31 2.40
N VAL A 173 22.65 17.99 2.45
CA VAL A 173 22.56 19.34 3.04
C VAL A 173 22.94 19.30 4.53
N LYS A 174 22.41 18.35 5.29
CA LYS A 174 22.73 18.19 6.72
C LYS A 174 24.21 17.88 6.96
N ALA A 175 24.82 17.08 6.09
CA ALA A 175 26.25 16.78 6.11
C ALA A 175 27.13 17.94 5.62
N GLY A 176 26.54 19.01 5.10
CA GLY A 176 27.29 20.16 4.56
C GLY A 176 28.01 19.90 3.23
N THR A 177 27.64 18.83 2.49
CA THR A 177 28.28 18.44 1.22
C THR A 177 27.66 19.11 0.01
N ILE A 178 26.44 19.62 0.12
CA ILE A 178 25.76 20.45 -0.88
C ILE A 178 25.05 21.63 -0.22
N THR A 179 24.71 22.65 -1.00
CA THR A 179 23.95 23.81 -0.53
C THR A 179 22.44 23.56 -0.56
N ILE A 180 21.67 24.42 0.12
CA ILE A 180 20.21 24.39 0.03
C ILE A 180 19.72 24.71 -1.39
N ASP A 181 20.42 25.57 -2.14
CA ASP A 181 20.09 25.92 -3.53
C ASP A 181 20.27 24.72 -4.45
N ASP A 182 21.31 23.89 -4.25
CA ASP A 182 21.49 22.62 -4.97
C ASP A 182 20.34 21.65 -4.71
N PHE A 183 19.83 21.60 -3.48
CA PHE A 183 18.68 20.80 -3.10
C PHE A 183 17.42 21.27 -3.83
N LEU A 184 17.11 22.56 -3.75
CA LEU A 184 15.92 23.14 -4.37
C LEU A 184 15.95 23.06 -5.90
N ALA A 185 17.11 23.08 -6.52
CA ALA A 185 17.27 22.96 -7.98
C ALA A 185 16.78 21.60 -8.52
N ALA A 186 16.63 20.58 -7.68
CA ALA A 186 16.12 19.27 -8.10
C ALA A 186 14.59 19.18 -8.19
N GLU A 187 13.84 20.09 -7.54
CA GLU A 187 12.38 20.02 -7.42
C GLU A 187 11.66 19.89 -8.77
N GLY A 188 11.92 20.82 -9.69
CA GLY A 188 11.25 20.87 -10.99
C GLY A 188 11.54 19.66 -11.87
N GLY A 189 12.70 19.01 -11.66
CA GLY A 189 13.11 17.84 -12.42
C GLY A 189 12.57 16.52 -11.85
N MET A 190 12.24 16.46 -10.57
CA MET A 190 11.78 15.24 -9.91
C MET A 190 10.39 14.82 -10.37
N SER A 191 9.44 15.74 -10.45
CA SER A 191 8.03 15.47 -10.75
C SER A 191 7.61 16.09 -12.08
N ARG A 192 8.10 15.52 -13.19
CA ARG A 192 7.99 16.11 -14.53
C ARG A 192 6.81 15.62 -15.38
N SER A 193 5.99 14.73 -14.87
CA SER A 193 4.79 14.22 -15.57
C SER A 193 3.68 13.91 -14.57
N ALA A 194 2.46 13.70 -15.08
CA ALA A 194 1.39 13.06 -14.31
C ALA A 194 1.79 11.65 -13.86
N GLY A 195 1.18 11.15 -12.81
CA GLY A 195 1.39 9.79 -12.30
C GLY A 195 1.73 9.72 -10.82
N THR A 196 1.91 8.50 -10.33
CA THR A 196 2.34 8.22 -8.96
C THR A 196 3.88 8.28 -8.85
N CYS A 197 4.41 8.06 -7.64
CA CYS A 197 5.86 7.91 -7.47
C CYS A 197 6.43 6.87 -8.46
N ASN A 198 7.62 7.18 -9.00
CA ASN A 198 8.31 6.37 -10.00
C ASN A 198 9.41 5.45 -9.43
N THR A 199 9.50 5.34 -8.10
CA THR A 199 10.34 4.35 -7.39
C THR A 199 9.46 3.18 -6.92
N MET A 200 10.06 2.09 -6.42
CA MET A 200 9.34 1.00 -5.76
C MET A 200 8.95 1.42 -4.32
N GLY A 201 8.27 2.57 -4.23
CA GLY A 201 7.61 3.05 -3.03
C GLY A 201 6.27 2.38 -2.79
N THR A 202 5.46 2.91 -1.87
CA THR A 202 4.18 2.26 -1.50
C THR A 202 3.16 2.29 -2.64
N ALA A 203 3.07 3.37 -3.44
CA ALA A 203 2.15 3.44 -4.58
C ALA A 203 2.44 2.35 -5.61
N SER A 204 3.70 2.23 -6.06
CA SER A 204 4.12 1.19 -7.02
C SER A 204 4.01 -0.22 -6.41
N THR A 205 4.38 -0.39 -5.15
CA THR A 205 4.19 -1.67 -4.44
C THR A 205 2.73 -2.08 -4.43
N MET A 206 1.80 -1.21 -4.06
CA MET A 206 0.39 -1.57 -4.00
C MET A 206 -0.22 -1.79 -5.39
N ALA A 207 0.28 -1.12 -6.43
CA ALA A 207 -0.07 -1.42 -7.81
C ALA A 207 0.39 -2.84 -8.21
N CYS A 208 1.62 -3.22 -7.86
CA CYS A 208 2.13 -4.59 -8.05
C CYS A 208 1.33 -5.62 -7.22
N MET A 209 0.94 -5.27 -5.99
CA MET A 209 0.12 -6.15 -5.16
C MET A 209 -1.27 -6.37 -5.77
N ALA A 210 -1.92 -5.33 -6.30
CA ALA A 210 -3.20 -5.47 -6.99
C ALA A 210 -3.10 -6.43 -8.19
N GLU A 211 -2.00 -6.37 -8.94
CA GLU A 211 -1.75 -7.27 -10.07
C GLU A 211 -1.42 -8.70 -9.59
N ALA A 212 -0.58 -8.85 -8.55
CA ALA A 212 -0.22 -10.15 -7.97
C ALA A 212 -1.40 -10.86 -7.28
N LEU A 213 -2.34 -10.11 -6.69
CA LEU A 213 -3.60 -10.60 -6.16
C LEU A 213 -4.60 -11.01 -7.27
N GLY A 214 -4.30 -10.72 -8.53
CA GLY A 214 -5.18 -10.99 -9.65
C GLY A 214 -6.34 -10.00 -9.81
N THR A 215 -6.33 -8.85 -9.12
CA THR A 215 -7.43 -7.87 -9.15
C THR A 215 -7.33 -6.86 -10.28
N SER A 216 -6.30 -6.92 -11.12
CA SER A 216 -6.13 -6.08 -12.31
C SER A 216 -5.65 -6.87 -13.52
N LEU A 217 -5.74 -6.28 -14.70
CA LEU A 217 -5.14 -6.85 -15.91
C LEU A 217 -3.60 -6.84 -15.80
N PRO A 218 -2.89 -7.77 -16.47
CA PRO A 218 -1.43 -7.76 -16.55
C PRO A 218 -0.86 -6.43 -17.06
N HIS A 219 0.32 -6.07 -16.58
CA HIS A 219 1.04 -4.79 -16.82
C HIS A 219 0.41 -3.55 -16.19
N ASN A 220 -0.74 -3.66 -15.50
CA ASN A 220 -1.39 -2.52 -14.87
C ASN A 220 -0.47 -1.77 -13.91
N ALA A 221 0.39 -2.45 -13.18
CA ALA A 221 1.26 -1.84 -12.18
C ALA A 221 2.28 -0.86 -12.76
N ALA A 222 2.85 -1.15 -13.93
CA ALA A 222 4.09 -0.52 -14.38
C ALA A 222 3.94 0.43 -15.58
N ILE A 223 2.88 0.33 -16.41
CA ILE A 223 2.70 1.25 -17.56
C ILE A 223 2.75 2.70 -17.07
N PRO A 224 3.64 3.57 -17.61
CA PRO A 224 3.69 4.98 -17.21
C PRO A 224 2.35 5.70 -17.40
N ALA A 225 2.04 6.65 -16.53
CA ALA A 225 0.77 7.37 -16.52
C ALA A 225 0.45 8.10 -17.84
N VAL A 226 1.48 8.59 -18.52
CA VAL A 226 1.37 9.36 -19.78
C VAL A 226 1.53 8.50 -21.04
N ASP A 227 1.74 7.21 -20.89
CA ASP A 227 1.84 6.27 -22.01
C ASP A 227 0.44 5.93 -22.56
N ALA A 228 0.27 5.96 -23.86
CA ALA A 228 -1.03 5.68 -24.51
C ALA A 228 -1.57 4.28 -24.16
N ARG A 229 -0.69 3.32 -23.87
CA ARG A 229 -1.07 1.96 -23.43
C ARG A 229 -1.80 1.95 -22.09
N ARG A 230 -1.64 2.97 -21.24
CA ARG A 230 -2.43 3.17 -20.02
C ARG A 230 -3.90 3.35 -20.34
N TYR A 231 -4.20 4.14 -21.37
CA TYR A 231 -5.59 4.35 -21.82
C TYR A 231 -6.19 3.11 -22.48
N VAL A 232 -5.38 2.35 -23.23
CA VAL A 232 -5.82 1.05 -23.79
C VAL A 232 -6.18 0.08 -22.67
N LEU A 233 -5.32 -0.03 -21.65
CA LEU A 233 -5.60 -0.89 -20.49
C LEU A 233 -6.86 -0.47 -19.73
N ALA A 234 -7.08 0.85 -19.57
CA ALA A 234 -8.28 1.38 -18.94
C ALA A 234 -9.55 1.00 -19.74
N HIS A 235 -9.51 1.11 -21.06
CA HIS A 235 -10.59 0.69 -21.95
C HIS A 235 -10.88 -0.80 -21.82
N MET A 236 -9.85 -1.65 -21.92
CA MET A 236 -10.00 -3.10 -21.76
C MET A 236 -10.51 -3.50 -20.37
N SER A 237 -10.12 -2.78 -19.33
CA SER A 237 -10.63 -3.00 -17.97
C SER A 237 -12.12 -2.67 -17.86
N GLY A 238 -12.59 -1.62 -18.57
CA GLY A 238 -14.00 -1.31 -18.67
C GLY A 238 -14.80 -2.42 -19.36
N MET A 239 -14.29 -2.96 -20.48
CA MET A 239 -14.91 -4.12 -21.15
C MET A 239 -14.95 -5.33 -20.20
N ARG A 240 -13.83 -5.62 -19.55
CA ARG A 240 -13.72 -6.79 -18.67
C ARG A 240 -14.65 -6.71 -17.45
N ALA A 241 -14.87 -5.54 -16.90
CA ALA A 241 -15.82 -5.34 -15.78
C ALA A 241 -17.26 -5.80 -16.16
N VAL A 242 -17.69 -5.54 -17.38
CA VAL A 242 -18.99 -6.00 -17.88
C VAL A 242 -19.05 -7.53 -18.01
N GLU A 243 -17.98 -8.14 -18.49
CA GLU A 243 -17.88 -9.60 -18.60
C GLU A 243 -17.87 -10.26 -17.22
N MET A 244 -17.10 -9.71 -16.26
CA MET A 244 -17.07 -10.20 -14.88
C MET A 244 -18.47 -10.23 -14.23
N VAL A 245 -19.29 -9.21 -14.49
CA VAL A 245 -20.70 -9.20 -14.04
C VAL A 245 -21.48 -10.34 -14.65
N ARG A 246 -21.33 -10.59 -15.96
CA ARG A 246 -22.02 -11.69 -16.66
C ARG A 246 -21.57 -13.08 -16.19
N GLU A 247 -20.33 -13.20 -15.74
CA GLU A 247 -19.71 -14.43 -15.22
C GLU A 247 -19.94 -14.60 -13.70
N ASP A 248 -20.48 -13.60 -13.01
CA ASP A 248 -20.52 -13.50 -11.54
C ASP A 248 -19.12 -13.70 -10.92
N LEU A 249 -18.10 -13.11 -11.54
CA LEU A 249 -16.73 -13.18 -11.06
C LEU A 249 -16.50 -12.12 -9.99
N ARG A 250 -16.77 -12.47 -8.74
CA ARG A 250 -16.69 -11.61 -7.56
C ARG A 250 -15.29 -11.63 -6.94
N LEU A 251 -14.99 -10.63 -6.11
CA LEU A 251 -13.70 -10.53 -5.43
C LEU A 251 -13.40 -11.73 -4.51
N SER A 252 -14.40 -12.35 -3.88
CA SER A 252 -14.21 -13.57 -3.05
C SER A 252 -13.66 -14.77 -3.82
N LYS A 253 -13.86 -14.82 -5.14
CA LYS A 253 -13.28 -15.86 -6.01
C LYS A 253 -11.81 -15.58 -6.36
N ILE A 254 -11.35 -14.35 -6.22
CA ILE A 254 -10.00 -13.88 -6.58
C ILE A 254 -9.16 -13.66 -5.33
N LEU A 255 -9.66 -12.90 -4.37
CA LEU A 255 -8.97 -12.58 -3.10
C LEU A 255 -9.03 -13.76 -2.13
N THR A 256 -8.40 -14.85 -2.49
CA THR A 256 -8.29 -16.07 -1.68
C THR A 256 -6.99 -16.07 -0.86
N LYS A 257 -6.87 -16.93 0.15
CA LYS A 257 -5.61 -17.12 0.90
C LYS A 257 -4.43 -17.33 -0.05
N GLN A 258 -4.63 -18.11 -1.12
CA GLN A 258 -3.63 -18.41 -2.14
C GLN A 258 -3.16 -17.15 -2.87
N ALA A 259 -4.06 -16.23 -3.20
CA ALA A 259 -3.71 -14.97 -3.84
C ALA A 259 -2.84 -14.09 -2.92
N PHE A 260 -3.17 -14.04 -1.63
CA PHE A 260 -2.35 -13.31 -0.65
C PHE A 260 -0.98 -13.95 -0.43
N GLU A 261 -0.87 -15.27 -0.44
CA GLU A 261 0.42 -15.97 -0.37
C GLU A 261 1.31 -15.65 -1.57
N ASN A 262 0.74 -15.60 -2.80
CA ASN A 262 1.44 -15.12 -3.97
C ASN A 262 1.91 -13.66 -3.81
N ALA A 263 1.05 -12.78 -3.31
CA ALA A 263 1.37 -11.37 -3.10
C ALA A 263 2.52 -11.17 -2.08
N ILE A 264 2.59 -11.96 -1.02
CA ILE A 264 3.71 -11.94 -0.05
C ILE A 264 5.04 -12.27 -0.75
N ARG A 265 5.07 -13.31 -1.59
CA ARG A 265 6.27 -13.68 -2.38
C ARG A 265 6.67 -12.58 -3.34
N VAL A 266 5.71 -12.03 -4.06
CA VAL A 266 5.93 -10.95 -5.01
C VAL A 266 6.46 -9.70 -4.30
N ASN A 267 5.92 -9.34 -3.12
CA ASN A 267 6.40 -8.20 -2.35
C ASN A 267 7.89 -8.32 -2.00
N ALA A 268 8.36 -9.52 -1.65
CA ALA A 268 9.77 -9.81 -1.41
C ALA A 268 10.60 -9.68 -2.70
N ALA A 269 10.13 -10.27 -3.80
CA ALA A 269 10.84 -10.30 -5.08
C ALA A 269 11.02 -8.91 -5.71
N ILE A 270 10.06 -8.01 -5.52
CA ILE A 270 10.16 -6.63 -6.03
C ILE A 270 10.86 -5.67 -5.06
N GLY A 271 11.28 -6.13 -3.86
CA GLY A 271 11.79 -5.24 -2.82
C GLY A 271 10.73 -4.21 -2.37
N GLY A 272 9.49 -4.64 -2.22
CA GLY A 272 8.33 -3.78 -1.96
C GLY A 272 8.33 -3.12 -0.59
N SER A 273 7.41 -2.20 -0.38
CA SER A 273 7.23 -1.42 0.85
C SER A 273 6.76 -2.27 2.04
N THR A 274 7.22 -1.96 3.24
CA THR A 274 6.67 -2.51 4.50
C THR A 274 5.19 -2.15 4.71
N ASN A 275 4.73 -1.04 4.14
CA ASN A 275 3.32 -0.63 4.20
C ASN A 275 2.38 -1.68 3.59
N ALA A 276 2.86 -2.49 2.63
CA ALA A 276 2.07 -3.57 2.03
C ALA A 276 1.60 -4.60 3.08
N VAL A 277 2.37 -4.83 4.15
CA VAL A 277 1.99 -5.73 5.24
C VAL A 277 0.65 -5.29 5.85
N ILE A 278 0.57 -4.02 6.27
CA ILE A 278 -0.65 -3.45 6.87
C ILE A 278 -1.81 -3.48 5.86
N HIS A 279 -1.54 -3.13 4.59
CA HIS A 279 -2.59 -3.02 3.59
C HIS A 279 -3.13 -4.38 3.15
N LEU A 280 -2.28 -5.38 2.95
CA LEU A 280 -2.71 -6.73 2.59
C LEU A 280 -3.53 -7.36 3.73
N LYS A 281 -3.13 -7.16 5.00
CA LYS A 281 -3.91 -7.62 6.15
C LYS A 281 -5.30 -6.98 6.20
N ALA A 282 -5.38 -5.66 5.97
CA ALA A 282 -6.66 -4.96 5.96
C ALA A 282 -7.58 -5.44 4.82
N ILE A 283 -7.05 -5.61 3.61
CA ILE A 283 -7.83 -6.13 2.47
C ILE A 283 -8.31 -7.56 2.76
N ALA A 284 -7.42 -8.43 3.26
CA ALA A 284 -7.74 -9.80 3.61
C ALA A 284 -8.84 -9.86 4.68
N GLY A 285 -8.74 -9.06 5.74
CA GLY A 285 -9.75 -8.95 6.78
C GLY A 285 -11.12 -8.55 6.25
N ARG A 286 -11.18 -7.62 5.27
CA ARG A 286 -12.45 -7.16 4.66
C ARG A 286 -13.15 -8.21 3.82
N ILE A 287 -12.43 -9.17 3.23
CA ILE A 287 -13.01 -10.30 2.48
C ILE A 287 -13.15 -11.55 3.35
N GLY A 288 -12.76 -11.50 4.62
CA GLY A 288 -12.85 -12.64 5.54
C GLY A 288 -11.73 -13.67 5.39
N VAL A 289 -10.58 -13.29 4.84
CA VAL A 289 -9.40 -14.14 4.73
C VAL A 289 -8.47 -13.88 5.91
N GLU A 290 -8.16 -14.91 6.67
CA GLU A 290 -7.17 -14.85 7.76
C GLU A 290 -5.76 -14.77 7.20
N LEU A 291 -5.02 -13.75 7.64
CA LEU A 291 -3.64 -13.49 7.26
C LEU A 291 -2.84 -13.01 8.48
N ASP A 292 -1.87 -13.81 8.92
CA ASP A 292 -1.04 -13.50 10.09
C ASP A 292 0.32 -12.92 9.70
N LEU A 293 0.97 -12.21 10.62
CA LEU A 293 2.36 -11.76 10.39
C LEU A 293 3.31 -12.94 10.17
N ASP A 294 3.06 -14.09 10.80
CA ASP A 294 3.88 -15.29 10.62
C ASP A 294 3.81 -15.86 9.20
N ASP A 295 2.76 -15.53 8.43
CA ASP A 295 2.70 -15.83 7.00
C ASP A 295 3.84 -15.16 6.22
N TRP A 296 4.25 -13.93 6.60
CA TRP A 296 5.41 -13.26 5.97
C TRP A 296 6.72 -14.01 6.24
N THR A 297 6.90 -14.56 7.45
CA THR A 297 8.06 -15.41 7.75
C THR A 297 7.98 -16.72 7.00
N ARG A 298 6.85 -17.41 7.06
CA ARG A 298 6.68 -18.75 6.46
C ARG A 298 6.77 -18.73 4.94
N ILE A 299 6.20 -17.71 4.30
CA ILE A 299 6.05 -17.61 2.84
C ILE A 299 7.15 -16.74 2.24
N GLY A 300 7.51 -15.63 2.89
CA GLY A 300 8.41 -14.62 2.34
C GLY A 300 9.89 -14.87 2.61
N ARG A 301 10.25 -15.62 3.66
CA ARG A 301 11.64 -15.91 4.00
C ARG A 301 12.33 -16.72 2.90
N GLY A 302 13.58 -16.37 2.60
CA GLY A 302 14.36 -17.00 1.53
C GLY A 302 13.95 -16.58 0.12
N MET A 303 12.99 -15.65 -0.02
CA MET A 303 12.65 -15.10 -1.35
C MET A 303 13.70 -14.08 -1.78
N PRO A 304 14.32 -14.23 -2.97
CA PRO A 304 15.26 -13.24 -3.47
C PRO A 304 14.55 -11.97 -3.91
N THR A 305 15.20 -10.81 -3.68
CA THR A 305 14.82 -9.56 -4.35
C THR A 305 15.45 -9.52 -5.73
N LEU A 306 14.62 -9.49 -6.76
CA LEU A 306 15.03 -9.55 -8.17
C LEU A 306 14.99 -8.21 -8.89
N VAL A 307 14.19 -7.26 -8.39
CA VAL A 307 13.93 -5.99 -9.09
C VAL A 307 14.89 -4.92 -8.58
N ASP A 308 15.75 -4.40 -9.47
CA ASP A 308 16.81 -3.42 -9.17
C ASP A 308 16.28 -1.99 -9.22
N LEU A 309 15.23 -1.70 -8.44
CA LEU A 309 14.61 -0.38 -8.37
C LEU A 309 14.92 0.35 -7.06
N GLN A 310 15.03 1.69 -7.16
CA GLN A 310 15.10 2.55 -5.97
C GLN A 310 13.87 2.34 -5.07
N PRO A 311 14.04 2.39 -3.75
CA PRO A 311 15.24 2.75 -2.97
C PRO A 311 16.25 1.60 -2.76
N SER A 312 15.92 0.36 -3.08
CA SER A 312 16.78 -0.81 -2.84
C SER A 312 17.81 -1.05 -3.96
N GLY A 313 17.62 -0.41 -5.11
CA GLY A 313 18.42 -0.59 -6.32
C GLY A 313 18.65 0.73 -7.08
N ARG A 314 18.86 0.63 -8.39
CA ARG A 314 19.38 1.71 -9.24
C ARG A 314 18.33 2.38 -10.13
N PHE A 315 17.43 1.57 -10.71
CA PHE A 315 16.49 1.98 -11.75
C PHE A 315 15.17 2.51 -11.18
N LEU A 316 14.27 2.90 -12.07
CA LEU A 316 12.95 3.44 -11.77
C LEU A 316 11.84 2.63 -12.45
N MET A 317 10.58 3.00 -12.24
CA MET A 317 9.43 2.24 -12.73
C MET A 317 9.30 2.26 -14.27
N GLU A 318 9.84 3.26 -14.95
CA GLU A 318 9.85 3.32 -16.42
C GLU A 318 10.71 2.19 -17.00
N GLU A 319 11.95 2.02 -16.50
CA GLU A 319 12.81 0.90 -16.89
C GLU A 319 12.19 -0.45 -16.52
N PHE A 320 11.53 -0.52 -15.36
CA PHE A 320 10.84 -1.75 -14.95
C PHE A 320 9.75 -2.16 -15.94
N TYR A 321 8.96 -1.20 -16.42
CA TYR A 321 7.96 -1.47 -17.46
C TYR A 321 8.62 -2.00 -18.75
N TYR A 322 9.67 -1.34 -19.23
CA TYR A 322 10.34 -1.75 -20.46
C TYR A 322 11.15 -3.04 -20.31
N ALA A 323 11.50 -3.46 -19.10
CA ALA A 323 12.09 -4.77 -18.82
C ALA A 323 11.06 -5.92 -18.82
N GLY A 324 9.76 -5.61 -18.92
CA GLY A 324 8.65 -6.59 -18.92
C GLY A 324 7.68 -6.45 -17.75
N GLY A 325 8.00 -5.60 -16.77
CA GLY A 325 7.12 -5.28 -15.63
C GLY A 325 6.88 -6.49 -14.72
N LEU A 326 5.77 -6.44 -13.98
CA LEU A 326 5.42 -7.49 -13.03
C LEU A 326 5.20 -8.87 -13.69
N PRO A 327 4.58 -8.99 -14.89
CA PRO A 327 4.47 -10.29 -15.57
C PRO A 327 5.80 -10.98 -15.79
N ALA A 328 6.87 -10.23 -16.10
CA ALA A 328 8.22 -10.80 -16.28
C ALA A 328 8.80 -11.34 -14.95
N VAL A 329 8.56 -10.62 -13.83
CA VAL A 329 8.94 -11.11 -12.49
C VAL A 329 8.18 -12.40 -12.15
N LEU A 330 6.87 -12.41 -12.36
CA LEU A 330 6.02 -13.57 -12.10
C LEU A 330 6.42 -14.77 -12.96
N ARG A 331 6.82 -14.56 -14.22
CA ARG A 331 7.37 -15.59 -15.08
C ARG A 331 8.64 -16.20 -14.45
N ARG A 332 9.63 -15.39 -14.08
CA ARG A 332 10.87 -15.89 -13.45
C ARG A 332 10.59 -16.70 -12.18
N LEU A 333 9.70 -16.19 -11.33
CA LEU A 333 9.32 -16.89 -10.11
C LEU A 333 8.56 -18.19 -10.42
N GLY A 334 7.71 -18.19 -11.45
CA GLY A 334 6.95 -19.36 -11.89
C GLY A 334 7.85 -20.47 -12.46
N GLU A 335 8.81 -20.12 -13.34
CA GLU A 335 9.80 -21.04 -13.91
C GLU A 335 10.65 -21.71 -12.80
N ALA A 336 10.90 -21.00 -11.71
CA ALA A 336 11.65 -21.51 -10.55
C ALA A 336 10.75 -22.17 -9.48
N HIS A 337 9.45 -22.33 -9.73
CA HIS A 337 8.47 -22.87 -8.76
C HIS A 337 8.39 -22.08 -7.45
N LEU A 338 8.68 -20.77 -7.50
CA LEU A 338 8.64 -19.88 -6.34
C LEU A 338 7.30 -19.18 -6.15
N ILE A 339 6.36 -19.28 -7.08
CA ILE A 339 4.96 -18.87 -6.89
C ILE A 339 4.19 -20.04 -6.27
N PRO A 340 3.71 -19.94 -5.02
CA PRO A 340 3.12 -21.08 -4.32
C PRO A 340 1.79 -21.52 -4.94
N ASN A 341 1.03 -20.58 -5.52
CA ASN A 341 -0.30 -20.83 -6.05
C ASN A 341 -0.43 -20.27 -7.49
N PRO A 342 0.28 -20.85 -8.48
CA PRO A 342 0.29 -20.30 -9.84
C PRO A 342 -1.05 -20.42 -10.56
N ASP A 343 -1.94 -21.28 -10.08
CA ASP A 343 -3.29 -21.49 -10.63
C ASP A 343 -4.37 -20.61 -9.96
N ALA A 344 -3.95 -19.63 -9.12
CA ALA A 344 -4.85 -18.63 -8.55
C ALA A 344 -5.52 -17.82 -9.66
N LEU A 345 -6.86 -17.66 -9.55
CA LEU A 345 -7.70 -17.00 -10.55
C LEU A 345 -7.48 -15.48 -10.54
N THR A 346 -7.57 -14.84 -11.72
CA THR A 346 -7.48 -13.40 -11.87
C THR A 346 -8.73 -12.81 -12.55
N VAL A 347 -8.85 -11.48 -12.54
CA VAL A 347 -10.01 -10.77 -13.11
C VAL A 347 -10.29 -11.08 -14.58
N ASN A 348 -9.30 -11.49 -15.37
CA ASN A 348 -9.52 -11.83 -16.79
C ASN A 348 -9.99 -13.27 -17.01
N GLY A 349 -10.29 -14.01 -15.94
CA GLY A 349 -10.75 -15.40 -16.00
C GLY A 349 -9.61 -16.42 -16.21
N LYS A 350 -8.38 -15.96 -16.30
CA LYS A 350 -7.17 -16.79 -16.41
C LYS A 350 -6.46 -16.89 -15.06
N THR A 351 -5.62 -17.89 -14.92
CA THR A 351 -4.73 -18.05 -13.76
C THR A 351 -3.50 -17.14 -13.86
N ILE A 352 -2.78 -16.98 -12.75
CA ILE A 352 -1.48 -16.29 -12.74
C ILE A 352 -0.52 -16.93 -13.77
N ARG A 353 -0.44 -18.27 -13.80
CA ARG A 353 0.39 -19.03 -14.75
C ARG A 353 0.04 -18.67 -16.20
N GLU A 354 -1.24 -18.76 -16.58
CA GLU A 354 -1.68 -18.49 -17.95
C GLU A 354 -1.43 -17.04 -18.39
N ASN A 355 -1.41 -16.10 -17.44
CA ASN A 355 -1.12 -14.71 -17.71
C ASN A 355 0.38 -14.40 -17.86
N THR A 356 1.27 -15.25 -17.33
CA THR A 356 2.67 -14.86 -17.12
C THR A 356 3.70 -15.81 -17.72
N GLN A 357 3.34 -17.08 -18.02
CA GLN A 357 4.29 -18.08 -18.52
C GLN A 357 5.05 -17.68 -19.80
N ASP A 358 4.40 -16.89 -20.66
CA ASP A 358 4.97 -16.42 -21.92
C ASP A 358 5.30 -14.90 -21.88
N ALA A 359 5.30 -14.28 -20.69
CA ALA A 359 5.57 -12.86 -20.57
C ALA A 359 7.03 -12.55 -21.00
N PRO A 360 7.24 -11.57 -21.88
CA PRO A 360 8.59 -11.26 -22.33
C PRO A 360 9.43 -10.65 -21.21
N ILE A 361 10.73 -10.95 -21.22
CA ILE A 361 11.74 -10.35 -20.34
C ILE A 361 12.77 -9.67 -21.25
N TYR A 362 13.05 -8.40 -21.01
CA TYR A 362 13.95 -7.59 -21.82
C TYR A 362 15.09 -7.00 -20.96
N GLY A 363 16.16 -6.50 -21.62
CA GLY A 363 17.18 -5.67 -20.97
C GLY A 363 18.27 -6.44 -20.23
N GLU A 364 18.73 -7.57 -20.78
CA GLU A 364 19.94 -8.30 -20.33
C GLU A 364 20.00 -8.55 -18.82
N ASP A 365 18.82 -8.74 -18.18
CA ASP A 365 18.69 -9.05 -16.76
C ASP A 365 19.20 -7.97 -15.79
N GLU A 366 19.30 -6.72 -16.23
CA GLU A 366 19.78 -5.63 -15.38
C GLU A 366 18.72 -5.10 -14.40
N VAL A 367 17.50 -4.86 -14.89
CA VAL A 367 16.40 -4.32 -14.10
C VAL A 367 15.66 -5.41 -13.34
N ILE A 368 15.38 -6.52 -14.02
CA ILE A 368 14.79 -7.74 -13.43
C ILE A 368 15.89 -8.80 -13.42
N ARG A 369 16.56 -8.94 -12.28
CA ARG A 369 17.70 -9.84 -12.06
C ARG A 369 17.31 -11.32 -12.17
N THR A 370 18.30 -12.15 -12.48
CA THR A 370 18.15 -13.61 -12.39
C THR A 370 18.22 -14.11 -10.94
N LEU A 371 17.79 -15.33 -10.70
CA LEU A 371 17.78 -15.94 -9.36
C LEU A 371 19.18 -16.21 -8.80
N ASP A 372 20.15 -16.42 -9.65
CA ASP A 372 21.56 -16.63 -9.31
C ASP A 372 22.33 -15.31 -9.12
N ASN A 373 21.75 -14.18 -9.52
CA ASN A 373 22.31 -12.85 -9.31
C ASN A 373 21.28 -11.85 -8.75
N PRO A 374 20.62 -12.13 -7.62
CA PRO A 374 19.62 -11.26 -7.06
C PRO A 374 20.25 -10.01 -6.44
N ILE A 375 19.44 -8.95 -6.24
CA ILE A 375 19.84 -7.79 -5.43
C ILE A 375 20.10 -8.21 -4.00
N ARG A 376 19.28 -9.15 -3.50
CA ARG A 376 19.43 -9.76 -2.18
C ARG A 376 18.91 -11.21 -2.23
N ALA A 377 19.66 -12.13 -1.64
CA ALA A 377 19.30 -13.53 -1.62
C ALA A 377 18.07 -13.82 -0.73
N ASP A 378 17.91 -13.08 0.37
CA ASP A 378 16.72 -13.09 1.22
C ASP A 378 16.17 -11.65 1.34
N GLY A 379 15.18 -11.34 0.51
CA GLY A 379 14.51 -10.04 0.43
C GLY A 379 13.15 -10.00 1.10
N GLY A 380 12.71 -11.10 1.68
CA GLY A 380 11.44 -11.20 2.41
C GLY A 380 11.38 -10.21 3.58
N ILE A 381 10.20 -9.64 3.82
CA ILE A 381 9.99 -8.80 5.00
C ILE A 381 10.35 -9.62 6.25
N CYS A 382 11.31 -9.11 7.03
CA CYS A 382 11.70 -9.72 8.30
C CYS A 382 10.66 -9.37 9.37
N VAL A 383 9.98 -10.38 9.90
CA VAL A 383 9.10 -10.25 11.07
C VAL A 383 9.93 -10.48 12.32
N LEU A 384 9.83 -9.55 13.25
CA LEU A 384 10.58 -9.54 14.50
C LEU A 384 9.63 -9.71 15.69
N ARG A 385 10.00 -10.55 16.64
CA ARG A 385 9.26 -10.77 17.88
C ARG A 385 10.21 -10.74 19.08
N GLY A 386 9.66 -10.55 20.27
CA GLY A 386 10.39 -10.53 21.54
C GLY A 386 9.64 -9.70 22.57
N ASN A 387 10.30 -9.48 23.72
CA ASN A 387 9.68 -8.71 24.80
C ASN A 387 9.40 -7.24 24.41
N LEU A 388 10.10 -6.72 23.40
CA LEU A 388 9.87 -5.36 22.89
C LEU A 388 8.74 -5.28 21.85
N ALA A 389 8.47 -6.39 21.14
CA ALA A 389 7.43 -6.47 20.11
C ALA A 389 6.67 -7.81 20.20
N PRO A 390 5.86 -8.06 21.24
CA PRO A 390 5.23 -9.36 21.46
C PRO A 390 4.21 -9.72 20.37
N LEU A 391 3.54 -8.75 19.76
CA LEU A 391 2.63 -8.96 18.62
C LEU A 391 3.34 -8.83 17.26
N GLY A 392 4.58 -8.37 17.26
CA GLY A 392 5.44 -8.31 16.09
C GLY A 392 5.88 -6.90 15.71
N ALA A 393 6.92 -6.86 14.90
CA ALA A 393 7.44 -5.70 14.20
C ALA A 393 7.97 -6.15 12.83
N VAL A 394 8.25 -5.23 11.93
CA VAL A 394 8.73 -5.55 10.58
C VAL A 394 9.97 -4.74 10.20
N LEU A 395 10.84 -5.35 9.42
CA LEU A 395 12.01 -4.70 8.81
C LEU A 395 12.11 -5.11 7.34
N LYS A 396 12.54 -4.19 6.49
CA LYS A 396 12.78 -4.43 5.05
C LYS A 396 14.26 -4.73 4.79
N PRO A 397 14.65 -6.01 4.61
CA PRO A 397 16.07 -6.36 4.41
C PRO A 397 16.69 -5.74 3.16
N SER A 398 15.92 -5.58 2.08
CA SER A 398 16.43 -5.03 0.81
C SER A 398 16.83 -3.54 0.89
N ALA A 399 16.41 -2.81 1.92
CA ALA A 399 16.79 -1.43 2.16
C ALA A 399 17.73 -1.25 3.36
N ALA A 400 18.00 -2.32 4.13
CA ALA A 400 18.80 -2.30 5.34
C ALA A 400 20.28 -2.56 5.08
N THR A 401 21.15 -2.01 5.92
CA THR A 401 22.57 -2.31 5.93
C THR A 401 22.82 -3.71 6.50
N PRO A 402 23.42 -4.65 5.75
CA PRO A 402 23.57 -6.03 6.18
C PRO A 402 24.26 -6.20 7.55
N ALA A 403 25.29 -5.42 7.84
CA ALA A 403 26.02 -5.48 9.08
C ALA A 403 25.18 -5.08 10.32
N LEU A 404 24.12 -4.30 10.14
CA LEU A 404 23.23 -3.84 11.20
C LEU A 404 22.01 -4.77 11.43
N MET A 405 21.82 -5.80 10.61
CA MET A 405 20.72 -6.74 10.78
C MET A 405 20.90 -7.71 11.96
N GLN A 406 22.11 -7.77 12.52
CA GLN A 406 22.42 -8.36 13.82
C GLN A 406 23.18 -7.31 14.63
N HIS A 407 22.53 -6.72 15.60
CA HIS A 407 23.05 -5.55 16.30
C HIS A 407 22.61 -5.52 17.75
N ARG A 408 23.48 -5.00 18.64
CA ARG A 408 23.17 -4.70 20.03
C ARG A 408 23.72 -3.32 20.38
N GLY A 409 22.83 -2.41 20.76
CA GLY A 409 23.21 -1.02 21.03
C GLY A 409 22.40 -0.39 22.16
N ARG A 410 22.89 0.77 22.67
CA ARG A 410 22.19 1.57 23.66
C ARG A 410 21.08 2.37 23.02
N ALA A 411 19.91 2.40 23.65
CA ALA A 411 18.77 3.18 23.21
C ALA A 411 19.00 4.69 23.41
N VAL A 412 18.74 5.46 22.37
CA VAL A 412 18.55 6.91 22.41
C VAL A 412 17.07 7.17 22.17
N VAL A 413 16.35 7.63 23.21
CA VAL A 413 14.90 7.59 23.25
C VAL A 413 14.28 8.95 22.91
N PHE A 414 13.31 8.92 22.02
CA PHE A 414 12.45 10.04 21.66
C PHE A 414 11.01 9.69 22.00
N GLU A 415 10.40 10.47 22.90
CA GLU A 415 9.06 10.20 23.40
C GLU A 415 7.96 10.36 22.31
N ASN A 416 8.22 11.16 21.28
CA ASN A 416 7.38 11.36 20.12
C ASN A 416 8.16 12.06 18.99
N PHE A 417 7.51 12.31 17.88
CA PHE A 417 8.14 12.94 16.70
C PHE A 417 8.62 14.39 16.97
N ASP A 418 7.91 15.16 17.80
CA ASP A 418 8.33 16.53 18.11
C ASP A 418 9.56 16.54 19.02
N HIS A 419 9.63 15.64 20.01
CA HIS A 419 10.83 15.43 20.82
C HIS A 419 12.03 14.99 19.96
N TYR A 420 11.80 14.08 18.98
CA TYR A 420 12.82 13.69 18.01
C TYR A 420 13.36 14.92 17.23
N LYS A 421 12.47 15.74 16.65
CA LYS A 421 12.87 16.94 15.88
C LYS A 421 13.68 17.93 16.72
N ALA A 422 13.30 18.11 17.96
CA ALA A 422 13.97 19.04 18.86
C ALA A 422 15.38 18.55 19.28
N ARG A 423 15.59 17.23 19.38
CA ARG A 423 16.77 16.63 20.02
C ARG A 423 17.78 16.02 19.06
N ILE A 424 17.36 15.54 17.89
CA ILE A 424 18.23 14.71 17.03
C ILE A 424 19.52 15.40 16.57
N ASN A 425 19.52 16.72 16.47
CA ASN A 425 20.69 17.50 16.08
C ASN A 425 21.33 18.29 17.25
N ASP A 426 20.94 18.00 18.49
CA ASP A 426 21.59 18.57 19.66
C ASP A 426 23.05 18.09 19.72
N PRO A 427 24.04 19.00 19.77
CA PRO A 427 25.45 18.64 19.90
C PRO A 427 25.74 17.77 21.14
N GLU A 428 25.00 17.99 22.24
CA GLU A 428 25.17 17.30 23.52
C GLU A 428 24.40 15.96 23.58
N LEU A 429 23.67 15.58 22.55
CA LEU A 429 23.00 14.28 22.50
C LEU A 429 24.01 13.15 22.63
N ASP A 430 23.90 12.32 23.69
CA ASP A 430 24.78 11.14 23.87
C ASP A 430 24.41 10.03 22.87
N VAL A 431 25.02 10.10 21.69
CA VAL A 431 24.76 9.19 20.57
C VAL A 431 26.05 8.89 19.82
N ASP A 432 26.25 7.61 19.48
CA ASP A 432 27.32 7.10 18.63
C ASP A 432 26.76 6.24 17.49
N ALA A 433 27.64 5.77 16.59
CA ALA A 433 27.23 4.96 15.42
C ALA A 433 26.61 3.59 15.79
N ASN A 434 26.83 3.11 17.02
CA ASN A 434 26.29 1.84 17.52
C ASN A 434 24.98 2.03 18.31
N SER A 435 24.58 3.26 18.59
CA SER A 435 23.34 3.55 19.31
C SER A 435 22.11 3.12 18.48
N VAL A 436 21.03 2.78 19.19
CA VAL A 436 19.72 2.45 18.62
C VAL A 436 18.78 3.63 18.84
N LEU A 437 18.32 4.26 17.76
CA LEU A 437 17.35 5.35 17.87
C LEU A 437 15.94 4.77 18.08
N VAL A 438 15.29 5.15 19.16
CA VAL A 438 13.95 4.66 19.52
C VAL A 438 12.97 5.82 19.56
N MET A 439 11.92 5.76 18.73
CA MET A 439 10.85 6.76 18.73
C MET A 439 9.51 6.12 19.08
N LYS A 440 8.89 6.61 20.15
CA LYS A 440 7.63 6.14 20.72
C LYS A 440 6.42 6.96 20.23
N ASN A 441 5.23 6.46 20.52
CA ASN A 441 3.96 7.17 20.35
C ASN A 441 3.72 7.72 18.94
N CYS A 442 4.15 6.98 17.92
CA CYS A 442 3.94 7.30 16.51
C CYS A 442 3.15 6.21 15.77
N GLY A 443 2.58 5.26 16.52
CA GLY A 443 1.71 4.20 16.03
C GLY A 443 0.28 4.65 15.73
N PRO A 444 -0.63 3.71 15.46
CA PRO A 444 -2.00 4.00 15.02
C PRO A 444 -2.77 4.98 15.90
N LYS A 445 -2.69 4.83 17.24
CA LYS A 445 -3.39 5.70 18.21
C LYS A 445 -2.53 6.88 18.66
N GLY A 446 -1.24 6.64 18.89
CA GLY A 446 -0.31 7.66 19.41
C GLY A 446 -0.08 8.82 18.45
N TYR A 447 -0.05 8.52 17.16
CA TYR A 447 -0.06 9.50 16.07
C TYR A 447 -1.16 9.11 15.08
N PRO A 448 -2.40 9.60 15.24
CA PRO A 448 -3.53 9.12 14.46
C PRO A 448 -3.26 9.06 12.95
N GLY A 449 -3.37 7.86 12.39
CA GLY A 449 -2.96 7.55 11.03
C GLY A 449 -1.55 6.95 10.92
N MET A 450 -0.79 6.79 12.01
CA MET A 450 0.52 6.12 11.97
C MET A 450 1.42 6.71 10.88
N ALA A 451 1.83 7.96 11.02
CA ALA A 451 2.58 8.70 9.99
C ALA A 451 3.90 8.00 9.58
N GLU A 452 4.42 8.35 8.40
CA GLU A 452 5.67 7.80 7.84
C GLU A 452 6.92 8.50 8.42
N VAL A 453 7.01 8.54 9.74
CA VAL A 453 8.09 9.23 10.47
C VAL A 453 9.14 8.27 11.05
N GLY A 454 8.92 6.96 10.93
CA GLY A 454 9.77 5.92 11.53
C GLY A 454 11.18 5.84 10.95
N ASN A 455 11.40 6.33 9.72
CA ASN A 455 12.73 6.34 9.09
C ASN A 455 13.71 7.33 9.71
N MET A 456 13.32 8.12 10.70
CA MET A 456 14.16 9.08 11.45
C MET A 456 15.49 9.42 10.76
N GLY A 457 15.74 10.66 10.40
CA GLY A 457 17.05 11.08 9.89
C GLY A 457 18.13 10.91 10.96
N LEU A 458 19.35 10.62 10.55
CA LEU A 458 20.46 10.44 11.47
C LEU A 458 20.94 11.78 12.06
N PRO A 459 21.61 11.77 13.24
CA PRO A 459 22.22 12.96 13.82
C PRO A 459 23.22 13.61 12.86
N ALA A 460 23.12 14.93 12.67
CA ALA A 460 24.00 15.66 11.75
C ALA A 460 25.49 15.46 12.05
N LYS A 461 25.86 15.37 13.35
CA LYS A 461 27.24 15.13 13.77
C LYS A 461 27.78 13.76 13.33
N LEU A 462 26.94 12.73 13.26
CA LEU A 462 27.33 11.40 12.78
C LEU A 462 27.35 11.33 11.25
N LEU A 463 26.42 12.00 10.57
CA LEU A 463 26.46 12.13 9.12
C LEU A 463 27.76 12.83 8.65
N ALA A 464 28.20 13.88 9.36
CA ALA A 464 29.47 14.57 9.08
C ALA A 464 30.70 13.67 9.30
N GLN A 465 30.59 12.64 10.14
CA GLN A 465 31.63 11.62 10.36
C GLN A 465 31.58 10.47 9.35
N GLY A 466 30.63 10.50 8.39
CA GLY A 466 30.47 9.47 7.37
C GLY A 466 29.59 8.27 7.79
N VAL A 467 28.88 8.36 8.92
CA VAL A 467 27.87 7.35 9.28
C VAL A 467 26.68 7.46 8.33
N THR A 468 26.35 6.39 7.64
CA THR A 468 25.30 6.38 6.61
C THR A 468 24.04 5.62 7.02
N ASP A 469 24.10 4.82 8.09
CA ASP A 469 22.95 4.07 8.64
C ASP A 469 23.13 3.78 10.13
N MET A 470 22.02 3.62 10.83
CA MET A 470 21.92 3.20 12.23
C MET A 470 20.65 2.39 12.42
N VAL A 471 20.60 1.54 13.45
CA VAL A 471 19.35 0.86 13.82
C VAL A 471 18.36 1.88 14.38
N ARG A 472 17.16 1.88 13.83
CA ARG A 472 16.03 2.74 14.23
C ARG A 472 14.83 1.89 14.52
N ILE A 473 14.10 2.18 15.59
CA ILE A 473 12.94 1.40 16.04
C ILE A 473 11.79 2.35 16.35
N SER A 474 10.59 2.05 15.81
CA SER A 474 9.38 2.80 16.09
C SER A 474 8.12 1.97 15.88
N ASP A 475 7.03 2.38 16.54
CA ASP A 475 5.68 1.95 16.24
C ASP A 475 5.07 2.66 15.00
N ALA A 476 5.81 3.59 14.39
CA ALA A 476 5.45 4.29 13.17
C ALA A 476 5.61 3.42 11.90
N ARG A 477 5.20 3.99 10.76
CA ARG A 477 5.57 3.55 9.40
C ARG A 477 6.76 4.35 8.87
N MET A 478 7.32 3.90 7.75
CA MET A 478 8.21 4.72 6.94
C MET A 478 7.71 4.82 5.50
N SER A 479 8.14 5.85 4.78
CA SER A 479 7.93 5.96 3.35
C SER A 479 8.52 4.75 2.62
N GLY A 480 7.81 4.22 1.65
CA GLY A 480 8.33 3.16 0.78
C GLY A 480 9.54 3.60 -0.04
N THR A 481 9.82 4.91 -0.13
CA THR A 481 10.96 5.51 -0.82
C THR A 481 12.18 5.73 0.09
N ALA A 482 12.05 5.49 1.41
CA ALA A 482 13.12 5.60 2.39
C ALA A 482 13.95 4.31 2.46
N TYR A 483 15.15 4.42 3.04
CA TYR A 483 16.12 3.34 3.19
C TYR A 483 16.72 3.33 4.59
N GLY A 484 17.46 2.27 4.89
CA GLY A 484 18.19 2.05 6.14
C GLY A 484 17.63 0.92 6.98
N THR A 485 18.32 0.63 8.08
CA THR A 485 17.98 -0.44 9.03
C THR A 485 16.93 0.06 10.02
N VAL A 486 15.66 -0.06 9.63
CA VAL A 486 14.51 0.49 10.36
C VAL A 486 13.53 -0.61 10.74
N VAL A 487 13.34 -0.79 12.04
CA VAL A 487 12.28 -1.64 12.61
C VAL A 487 11.03 -0.78 12.79
N LEU A 488 9.93 -1.22 12.23
CA LEU A 488 8.68 -0.49 12.11
C LEU A 488 7.50 -1.30 12.63
N HIS A 489 6.35 -0.62 12.79
CA HIS A 489 5.10 -1.29 13.13
C HIS A 489 5.20 -2.08 14.45
N VAL A 490 6.02 -1.62 15.41
CA VAL A 490 6.14 -2.31 16.70
C VAL A 490 4.76 -2.40 17.34
N ALA A 491 4.33 -3.62 17.62
CA ALA A 491 3.01 -3.90 18.18
C ALA A 491 3.11 -4.78 19.44
N PRO A 492 2.29 -4.46 20.47
CA PRO A 492 1.41 -3.29 20.58
C PRO A 492 2.20 -1.98 20.56
N GLU A 493 1.60 -0.90 20.00
CA GLU A 493 2.22 0.43 20.01
C GLU A 493 2.39 1.01 21.42
N ALA A 494 3.30 1.96 21.58
CA ALA A 494 3.55 2.62 22.89
C ALA A 494 2.27 3.26 23.47
N ALA A 495 1.50 3.96 22.68
CA ALA A 495 0.26 4.63 23.10
C ALA A 495 -0.87 3.65 23.51
N ALA A 496 -0.77 2.39 23.12
CA ALA A 496 -1.68 1.32 23.57
C ALA A 496 -1.12 0.54 24.79
N GLY A 497 -0.06 1.04 25.43
CA GLY A 497 0.60 0.39 26.57
C GLY A 497 1.55 -0.74 26.17
N GLY A 498 2.00 -0.76 24.92
CA GLY A 498 2.99 -1.73 24.45
C GLY A 498 4.38 -1.53 25.06
N PRO A 499 5.25 -2.57 25.05
CA PRO A 499 6.56 -2.56 25.70
C PRO A 499 7.50 -1.46 25.19
N LEU A 500 7.31 -0.95 23.97
CA LEU A 500 8.06 0.17 23.44
C LEU A 500 7.96 1.41 24.35
N ALA A 501 6.82 1.61 25.05
CA ALA A 501 6.62 2.70 26.00
C ALA A 501 7.58 2.63 27.20
N ALA A 502 7.95 1.42 27.60
CA ALA A 502 8.80 1.17 28.78
C ALA A 502 10.31 1.34 28.53
N VAL A 503 10.73 1.52 27.27
CA VAL A 503 12.16 1.73 26.93
C VAL A 503 12.64 3.04 27.53
N GLN A 504 13.80 3.02 28.17
CA GLN A 504 14.45 4.19 28.79
C GLN A 504 15.77 4.52 28.09
N GLU A 505 16.20 5.76 28.24
CA GLU A 505 17.50 6.21 27.74
C GLU A 505 18.63 5.32 28.25
N GLY A 506 19.48 4.84 27.35
CA GLY A 506 20.61 4.00 27.70
C GLY A 506 20.32 2.50 27.84
N ASP A 507 19.08 2.05 27.78
CA ASP A 507 18.73 0.64 27.76
C ASP A 507 19.41 -0.09 26.59
N TRP A 508 19.82 -1.34 26.79
CA TRP A 508 20.36 -2.16 25.72
C TRP A 508 19.25 -2.85 24.93
N ILE A 509 19.34 -2.74 23.61
CA ILE A 509 18.39 -3.40 22.68
C ILE A 509 19.17 -4.32 21.75
N GLU A 510 18.64 -5.53 21.55
CA GLU A 510 19.15 -6.54 20.63
C GLU A 510 18.21 -6.68 19.43
N LEU A 511 18.77 -6.54 18.23
CA LEU A 511 18.14 -6.86 16.95
C LEU A 511 18.85 -8.07 16.35
N ASP A 512 18.11 -9.13 16.05
CA ASP A 512 18.60 -10.30 15.31
C ASP A 512 17.57 -10.71 14.24
N CYS A 513 17.77 -10.19 13.04
CA CYS A 513 16.86 -10.48 11.91
C CYS A 513 16.92 -11.95 11.48
N ALA A 514 18.06 -12.63 11.63
CA ALA A 514 18.20 -14.03 11.25
C ALA A 514 17.30 -14.94 12.10
N ASN A 515 17.16 -14.63 13.38
CA ASN A 515 16.30 -15.35 14.32
C ASN A 515 14.93 -14.69 14.53
N GLY A 516 14.64 -13.58 13.83
CA GLY A 516 13.38 -12.85 14.01
C GLY A 516 13.20 -12.25 15.39
N ARG A 517 14.29 -11.79 16.05
CA ARG A 517 14.30 -11.34 17.45
C ARG A 517 14.47 -9.83 17.56
N LEU A 518 13.61 -9.22 18.39
CA LEU A 518 13.74 -7.84 18.88
C LEU A 518 13.58 -7.85 20.41
N HIS A 519 14.61 -7.51 21.14
CA HIS A 519 14.64 -7.72 22.59
C HIS A 519 15.20 -6.53 23.33
N LEU A 520 14.50 -6.11 24.38
CA LEU A 520 14.97 -5.18 25.40
C LEU A 520 15.70 -5.98 26.47
N ASP A 521 17.00 -5.73 26.64
CA ASP A 521 17.89 -6.51 27.50
C ASP A 521 17.82 -6.02 28.95
N ILE A 522 16.66 -6.24 29.57
CA ILE A 522 16.37 -6.02 30.98
C ILE A 522 15.66 -7.24 31.57
N PRO A 523 15.71 -7.45 32.89
CA PRO A 523 14.98 -8.51 33.55
C PRO A 523 13.46 -8.40 33.31
N ASP A 524 12.76 -9.51 33.10
CA ASP A 524 11.30 -9.54 32.90
C ASP A 524 10.53 -8.86 34.05
N ALA A 525 11.01 -9.02 35.30
CA ALA A 525 10.39 -8.35 36.46
C ALA A 525 10.53 -6.82 36.39
N GLU A 526 11.64 -6.32 35.84
CA GLU A 526 11.85 -4.88 35.64
C GLU A 526 10.94 -4.36 34.53
N LEU A 527 10.84 -5.07 33.39
CA LEU A 527 9.93 -4.71 32.33
C LEU A 527 8.48 -4.67 32.83
N ALA A 528 8.06 -5.66 33.61
CA ALA A 528 6.73 -5.70 34.20
C ALA A 528 6.47 -4.52 35.16
N ALA A 529 7.47 -4.16 35.99
CA ALA A 529 7.36 -3.00 36.87
C ALA A 529 7.25 -1.69 36.08
N ARG A 530 8.10 -1.48 35.06
CA ARG A 530 8.03 -0.29 34.19
C ARG A 530 6.67 -0.19 33.48
N LEU A 531 6.13 -1.31 32.99
CA LEU A 531 4.81 -1.34 32.33
C LEU A 531 3.67 -1.02 33.30
N ALA A 532 3.78 -1.47 34.57
CA ALA A 532 2.78 -1.17 35.60
C ALA A 532 2.79 0.31 36.02
N ASP A 533 3.94 0.98 35.93
CA ASP A 533 4.10 2.41 36.26
C ASP A 533 3.76 3.34 35.09
N LEU A 534 3.52 2.80 33.88
CA LEU A 534 3.15 3.62 32.73
C LEU A 534 1.86 4.39 32.99
N GLN A 535 1.97 5.71 32.90
CA GLN A 535 0.76 6.54 32.84
C GLN A 535 0.16 6.37 31.44
N PRO A 536 -1.16 6.09 31.33
CA PRO A 536 -1.81 6.08 30.02
C PRO A 536 -1.57 7.43 29.36
N PRO A 537 -1.23 7.46 28.06
CA PRO A 537 -1.09 8.71 27.34
C PRO A 537 -2.38 9.49 27.49
N GLN A 538 -2.27 10.81 27.74
CA GLN A 538 -3.45 11.65 27.82
C GLN A 538 -4.28 11.47 26.55
N PRO A 539 -5.58 11.16 26.66
CA PRO A 539 -6.41 10.98 25.47
C PRO A 539 -6.33 12.24 24.62
N LEU A 540 -5.94 12.09 23.38
CA LEU A 540 -6.07 13.17 22.40
C LEU A 540 -7.56 13.36 22.13
N LEU A 541 -8.24 14.19 22.95
CA LEU A 541 -9.64 14.56 22.74
C LEU A 541 -9.71 15.51 21.55
N VAL A 542 -9.75 14.95 20.35
CA VAL A 542 -9.70 15.71 19.10
C VAL A 542 -11.07 15.89 18.46
N GLY A 543 -12.07 15.09 18.86
CA GLY A 543 -13.41 15.10 18.30
C GLY A 543 -13.48 14.64 16.82
N GLY A 544 -14.69 14.53 16.28
CA GLY A 544 -14.94 14.22 14.88
C GLY A 544 -14.34 12.89 14.43
N TYR A 545 -13.93 12.80 13.15
CA TYR A 545 -13.36 11.58 12.56
C TYR A 545 -12.08 11.11 13.26
N ARG A 546 -11.26 12.02 13.76
CA ARG A 546 -10.03 11.64 14.47
C ARG A 546 -10.31 10.88 15.76
N GLN A 547 -11.36 11.27 16.47
CA GLN A 547 -11.79 10.55 17.68
C GLN A 547 -12.28 9.15 17.34
N LEU A 548 -13.16 9.03 16.32
CA LEU A 548 -13.60 7.72 15.82
C LEU A 548 -12.42 6.83 15.40
N TYR A 549 -11.41 7.42 14.75
CA TYR A 549 -10.20 6.69 14.38
C TYR A 549 -9.46 6.14 15.59
N ILE A 550 -9.19 6.97 16.61
CA ILE A 550 -8.46 6.57 17.83
C ILE A 550 -9.21 5.47 18.58
N ASP A 551 -10.54 5.61 18.68
CA ASP A 551 -11.37 4.68 19.45
C ASP A 551 -11.42 3.27 18.80
N HIS A 552 -11.42 3.21 17.48
CA HIS A 552 -11.71 1.98 16.72
C HIS A 552 -10.55 1.39 15.93
N VAL A 553 -9.42 2.11 15.77
CA VAL A 553 -8.31 1.59 14.98
C VAL A 553 -7.65 0.38 15.65
N LEU A 554 -7.50 -0.69 14.88
CA LEU A 554 -6.74 -1.88 15.23
C LEU A 554 -5.23 -1.62 15.16
N GLN A 555 -4.43 -2.45 15.82
CA GLN A 555 -2.99 -2.35 15.82
C GLN A 555 -2.38 -2.73 14.45
N ALA A 556 -1.09 -2.44 14.27
CA ALA A 556 -0.40 -2.64 13.00
C ALA A 556 -0.34 -4.12 12.57
N ASP A 557 -0.18 -5.03 13.52
CA ASP A 557 -0.24 -6.49 13.30
C ASP A 557 -1.61 -6.98 12.81
N GLN A 558 -2.65 -6.16 12.96
CA GLN A 558 -4.02 -6.41 12.50
C GLN A 558 -4.42 -5.56 11.28
N GLY A 559 -3.49 -4.79 10.70
CA GLY A 559 -3.71 -4.03 9.47
C GLY A 559 -4.24 -2.62 9.65
N CYS A 560 -4.33 -2.09 10.88
CA CYS A 560 -4.83 -0.74 11.18
C CYS A 560 -6.21 -0.43 10.56
N ASP A 561 -7.07 -1.43 10.41
CA ASP A 561 -8.46 -1.21 10.01
C ASP A 561 -9.31 -0.79 11.22
N PHE A 562 -10.56 -0.45 11.03
CA PHE A 562 -11.48 -0.30 12.15
C PHE A 562 -12.04 -1.67 12.56
N ASP A 563 -12.16 -1.91 13.85
CA ASP A 563 -12.64 -3.16 14.45
C ASP A 563 -14.02 -3.59 13.90
N PHE A 564 -14.94 -2.61 13.73
CA PHE A 564 -16.29 -2.85 13.22
C PHE A 564 -16.37 -3.00 11.69
N LEU A 565 -15.26 -2.84 10.96
CA LEU A 565 -15.21 -2.95 9.51
C LEU A 565 -14.61 -4.29 9.03
N VAL A 566 -14.04 -5.08 9.93
CA VAL A 566 -13.51 -6.40 9.59
C VAL A 566 -14.64 -7.35 9.17
N GLY A 567 -14.41 -8.11 8.09
CA GLY A 567 -15.36 -9.04 7.51
C GLY A 567 -16.10 -8.53 6.27
N CYS A 568 -16.62 -9.47 5.50
CA CYS A 568 -17.43 -9.17 4.32
C CYS A 568 -18.91 -9.00 4.72
N ARG A 569 -19.50 -7.87 4.36
CA ARG A 569 -20.91 -7.55 4.68
C ARG A 569 -21.85 -7.74 3.50
N GLY A 570 -21.31 -7.97 2.28
CA GLY A 570 -22.08 -8.08 1.06
C GLY A 570 -22.68 -6.74 0.60
N ALA A 571 -23.44 -6.79 -0.50
CA ALA A 571 -23.98 -5.61 -1.15
C ALA A 571 -25.51 -5.43 -0.97
N GLU A 572 -26.16 -6.24 -0.14
CA GLU A 572 -27.60 -6.13 0.10
C GLU A 572 -27.92 -5.00 1.07
N VAL A 573 -28.93 -4.19 0.72
CA VAL A 573 -29.45 -3.08 1.53
C VAL A 573 -30.97 -3.03 1.48
N PRO A 574 -31.66 -2.53 2.53
CA PRO A 574 -33.07 -2.19 2.47
C PRO A 574 -33.33 -1.12 1.41
N ARG A 575 -34.38 -1.30 0.58
CA ARG A 575 -34.67 -0.39 -0.55
C ARG A 575 -35.92 0.44 -0.40
N HIS A 576 -36.70 0.19 0.64
CA HIS A 576 -37.93 0.95 0.90
C HIS A 576 -37.60 2.20 1.69
N SER A 577 -37.67 3.34 1.04
CA SER A 577 -37.42 4.66 1.67
C SER A 577 -38.62 5.59 1.59
N HIS A 578 -39.70 5.20 0.87
CA HIS A 578 -40.93 5.99 0.69
C HIS A 578 -42.20 5.15 0.80
#